data_71aedc3ae5f4431db21120f9ad0e5971
#
_entry.id   71aedc3ae5f4431db21120f9ad0e5971
#
_cell.length_a   1.000
_cell.length_b   1.000
_cell.length_c   1.000
_cell.angle_alpha   90.00
_cell.angle_beta   90.00
_cell.angle_gamma   90.00
#
_symmetry.space_group_name_H-M   'P 1'
#
loop_
_entity.id
_entity.type
_entity.pdbx_description
1 polymer ?
#
loop_
_entity_poly.entity_id
_entity_poly.type
_entity_poly.pdbx_seq_one_letter_code
_entity_poly.pdbx_strand_id
1 'polypeptide(L)'
;MINVATGGVELDKQFPPVMLLHGAGMDRTVWSQQTRYLAHHGFAPMAVDLPGHGDSEGALLSTIAEMAEWVAAFVDMMALGPVRLVGHSMGSLISLEVAARHPQTTERLVLMGAAAAMPVHPDLLGAAERNEVLAPQLMTAWAHGNRAHIAGNPTPGLWMRSGCQALLERAAPDVIYNDLSACNSYEAGDVAARIECPVSVMVGSEDKMTPPKATAQLVAGFSEVDLQHLDGVGHMMMMEAPDQIRDLLLRALR
;
A
#
# COMPACT_ATOMS: atom_id res chain seq x y z
N MET A 1 3.56 -18.12 -11.09
CA MET A 1 4.81 -17.36 -10.82
C MET A 1 4.40 -16.05 -10.14
N ILE A 2 5.19 -15.56 -9.15
CA ILE A 2 4.94 -14.26 -8.48
C ILE A 2 5.91 -13.23 -9.05
N ASN A 3 5.38 -12.08 -9.46
CA ASN A 3 6.14 -10.99 -10.04
C ASN A 3 6.56 -9.97 -8.98
N VAL A 4 7.82 -9.56 -9.03
CA VAL A 4 8.45 -8.65 -8.06
C VAL A 4 9.26 -7.60 -8.80
N ALA A 5 9.15 -6.33 -8.40
CA ALA A 5 10.00 -5.24 -8.87
C ALA A 5 11.05 -4.88 -7.80
N THR A 6 12.31 -4.91 -8.19
CA THR A 6 13.48 -4.68 -7.30
C THR A 6 14.18 -3.34 -7.55
N GLY A 7 13.50 -2.41 -8.24
CA GLY A 7 14.07 -1.11 -8.58
C GLY A 7 15.06 -1.12 -9.74
N GLY A 8 15.05 -2.19 -10.56
CA GLY A 8 15.92 -2.35 -11.72
C GLY A 8 17.32 -2.87 -11.41
N VAL A 9 17.51 -3.41 -10.20
CA VAL A 9 18.75 -4.09 -9.77
C VAL A 9 18.42 -5.51 -9.33
N GLU A 10 19.42 -6.40 -9.35
CA GLU A 10 19.28 -7.74 -8.77
C GLU A 10 19.07 -7.63 -7.25
N LEU A 11 18.23 -8.51 -6.69
CA LEU A 11 17.95 -8.53 -5.25
C LEU A 11 19.20 -9.01 -4.50
N ASP A 12 19.85 -8.11 -3.77
CA ASP A 12 21.01 -8.41 -2.94
C ASP A 12 20.59 -8.55 -1.47
N LYS A 13 20.62 -9.78 -0.97
CA LYS A 13 20.25 -10.12 0.42
C LYS A 13 21.24 -9.61 1.49
N GLN A 14 22.36 -8.99 1.09
CA GLN A 14 23.26 -8.33 2.02
C GLN A 14 22.70 -6.99 2.50
N PHE A 15 21.76 -6.40 1.74
CA PHE A 15 21.06 -5.21 2.14
C PHE A 15 19.76 -5.54 2.88
N PRO A 16 19.30 -4.65 3.79
CA PRO A 16 18.04 -4.81 4.49
C PRO A 16 16.85 -4.98 3.52
N PRO A 17 16.09 -6.08 3.62
CA PRO A 17 14.97 -6.33 2.74
C PRO A 17 13.78 -5.41 3.06
N VAL A 18 13.19 -4.81 2.03
CA VAL A 18 11.99 -3.95 2.13
C VAL A 18 10.92 -4.53 1.23
N MET A 19 9.81 -4.96 1.78
CA MET A 19 8.66 -5.42 1.01
C MET A 19 7.61 -4.32 0.91
N LEU A 20 7.19 -4.00 -0.32
CA LEU A 20 6.21 -2.97 -0.62
C LEU A 20 4.93 -3.62 -1.16
N LEU A 21 3.81 -3.39 -0.47
CA LEU A 21 2.49 -3.94 -0.77
C LEU A 21 1.57 -2.86 -1.32
N HIS A 22 1.01 -3.12 -2.50
CA HIS A 22 0.13 -2.19 -3.22
C HIS A 22 -1.28 -2.11 -2.61
N GLY A 23 -2.04 -1.09 -3.01
CA GLY A 23 -3.44 -0.91 -2.66
C GLY A 23 -4.39 -1.71 -3.56
N ALA A 24 -5.68 -1.65 -3.23
CA ALA A 24 -6.75 -2.36 -3.94
C ALA A 24 -6.75 -2.07 -5.44
N GLY A 25 -6.86 -3.13 -6.25
CA GLY A 25 -6.91 -3.05 -7.72
C GLY A 25 -5.61 -2.63 -8.40
N MET A 26 -4.52 -2.44 -7.65
CA MET A 26 -3.23 -1.99 -8.15
C MET A 26 -2.27 -3.16 -8.38
N ASP A 27 -1.05 -2.83 -8.76
CA ASP A 27 0.06 -3.76 -8.90
C ASP A 27 1.39 -3.13 -8.40
N ARG A 28 2.49 -3.90 -8.45
CA ARG A 28 3.83 -3.48 -8.04
C ARG A 28 4.33 -2.18 -8.68
N THR A 29 3.79 -1.82 -9.85
CA THR A 29 4.29 -0.66 -10.61
C THR A 29 3.97 0.66 -9.95
N VAL A 30 2.99 0.71 -9.03
CA VAL A 30 2.71 1.90 -8.22
C VAL A 30 3.92 2.35 -7.40
N TRP A 31 4.83 1.43 -7.09
CA TRP A 31 6.05 1.63 -6.32
C TRP A 31 7.31 1.91 -7.15
N SER A 32 7.17 2.14 -8.46
CA SER A 32 8.31 2.25 -9.38
C SER A 32 9.37 3.28 -8.96
N GLN A 33 8.95 4.43 -8.43
CA GLN A 33 9.86 5.48 -7.97
C GLN A 33 10.51 5.12 -6.64
N GLN A 34 9.76 4.53 -5.71
CA GLN A 34 10.22 4.18 -4.37
C GLN A 34 11.19 2.99 -4.41
N THR A 35 10.88 1.95 -5.18
CA THR A 35 11.77 0.80 -5.33
C THR A 35 13.11 1.20 -5.90
N ARG A 36 13.12 2.00 -6.98
CA ARG A 36 14.36 2.48 -7.59
C ARG A 36 15.20 3.31 -6.61
N TYR A 37 14.54 4.21 -5.88
CA TYR A 37 15.22 5.06 -4.91
C TYR A 37 15.82 4.24 -3.77
N LEU A 38 15.07 3.33 -3.16
CA LEU A 38 15.53 2.48 -2.06
C LEU A 38 16.69 1.57 -2.49
N ALA A 39 16.64 0.99 -3.69
CA ALA A 39 17.70 0.16 -4.24
C ALA A 39 19.06 0.90 -4.32
N HIS A 40 19.03 2.21 -4.62
CA HIS A 40 20.24 3.04 -4.69
C HIS A 40 20.63 3.67 -3.33
N HIS A 41 19.87 3.40 -2.26
CA HIS A 41 20.11 3.95 -0.92
C HIS A 41 20.36 2.87 0.14
N GLY A 42 20.84 1.69 -0.29
CA GLY A 42 21.32 0.64 0.62
C GLY A 42 20.23 -0.27 1.16
N PHE A 43 19.13 -0.47 0.41
CA PHE A 43 18.08 -1.43 0.71
C PHE A 43 17.91 -2.45 -0.42
N ALA A 44 17.30 -3.60 -0.11
CA ALA A 44 16.85 -4.60 -1.06
C ALA A 44 15.31 -4.52 -1.21
N PRO A 45 14.77 -3.58 -2.01
CA PRO A 45 13.33 -3.41 -2.16
C PRO A 45 12.71 -4.50 -3.02
N MET A 46 11.51 -4.91 -2.65
CA MET A 46 10.65 -5.85 -3.38
C MET A 46 9.22 -5.33 -3.38
N ALA A 47 8.80 -4.71 -4.46
CA ALA A 47 7.38 -4.46 -4.67
C ALA A 47 6.76 -5.69 -5.32
N VAL A 48 5.77 -6.26 -4.68
CA VAL A 48 5.20 -7.58 -5.02
C VAL A 48 3.81 -7.38 -5.62
N ASP A 49 3.52 -8.07 -6.73
CA ASP A 49 2.15 -8.30 -7.14
C ASP A 49 1.55 -9.42 -6.31
N LEU A 50 0.47 -9.15 -5.59
CA LEU A 50 -0.28 -10.19 -4.89
C LEU A 50 -0.82 -11.25 -5.87
N PRO A 51 -1.18 -12.46 -5.42
CA PRO A 51 -1.79 -13.47 -6.29
C PRO A 51 -2.98 -12.92 -7.07
N GLY A 52 -2.99 -13.14 -8.38
CA GLY A 52 -4.05 -12.65 -9.30
C GLY A 52 -3.95 -11.16 -9.65
N HIS A 53 -2.91 -10.43 -9.17
CA HIS A 53 -2.70 -9.03 -9.48
C HIS A 53 -1.54 -8.84 -10.47
N GLY A 54 -1.60 -7.77 -11.25
CA GLY A 54 -0.55 -7.40 -12.21
C GLY A 54 -0.20 -8.55 -13.14
N ASP A 55 1.05 -9.00 -13.08
CA ASP A 55 1.53 -10.15 -13.86
C ASP A 55 1.70 -11.41 -12.98
N SER A 56 1.27 -11.41 -11.72
CA SER A 56 1.34 -12.57 -10.82
C SER A 56 0.20 -13.55 -11.07
N GLU A 57 0.58 -14.83 -11.13
CA GLU A 57 -0.37 -15.94 -11.22
C GLU A 57 -0.96 -16.26 -9.85
N GLY A 58 -2.06 -17.01 -9.85
CA GLY A 58 -2.73 -17.52 -8.66
C GLY A 58 -4.17 -17.03 -8.53
N ALA A 59 -4.90 -17.62 -7.62
CA ALA A 59 -6.24 -17.18 -7.29
C ALA A 59 -6.19 -15.93 -6.41
N LEU A 60 -7.19 -15.07 -6.55
CA LEU A 60 -7.40 -13.95 -5.65
C LEU A 60 -7.59 -14.45 -4.21
N LEU A 61 -7.02 -13.73 -3.26
CA LEU A 61 -7.24 -13.94 -1.83
C LEU A 61 -8.38 -13.03 -1.38
N SER A 62 -9.34 -13.57 -0.68
CA SER A 62 -10.63 -12.90 -0.45
C SER A 62 -10.69 -12.06 0.83
N THR A 63 -9.68 -12.20 1.71
CA THR A 63 -9.64 -11.48 2.98
C THR A 63 -8.25 -10.91 3.26
N ILE A 64 -8.19 -9.83 4.02
CA ILE A 64 -6.91 -9.24 4.48
C ILE A 64 -6.09 -10.27 5.27
N ALA A 65 -6.75 -11.14 6.04
CA ALA A 65 -6.08 -12.20 6.79
C ALA A 65 -5.40 -13.23 5.87
N GLU A 66 -6.08 -13.71 4.83
CA GLU A 66 -5.47 -14.63 3.84
C GLU A 66 -4.30 -13.98 3.11
N MET A 67 -4.43 -12.70 2.74
CA MET A 67 -3.35 -11.94 2.11
C MET A 67 -2.14 -11.82 3.06
N ALA A 68 -2.37 -11.59 4.35
CA ALA A 68 -1.31 -11.51 5.36
C ALA A 68 -0.59 -12.85 5.55
N GLU A 69 -1.33 -13.96 5.64
CA GLU A 69 -0.74 -15.31 5.71
C GLU A 69 0.10 -15.62 4.48
N TRP A 70 -0.40 -15.23 3.30
CA TRP A 70 0.35 -15.41 2.06
C TRP A 70 1.65 -14.58 2.05
N VAL A 71 1.61 -13.32 2.51
CA VAL A 71 2.81 -12.46 2.59
C VAL A 71 3.85 -13.06 3.54
N ALA A 72 3.45 -13.52 4.72
CA ALA A 72 4.35 -14.16 5.67
C ALA A 72 5.00 -15.42 5.08
N ALA A 73 4.21 -16.28 4.45
CA ALA A 73 4.71 -17.47 3.76
C ALA A 73 5.64 -17.13 2.59
N PHE A 74 5.38 -16.04 1.87
CA PHE A 74 6.25 -15.58 0.77
C PHE A 74 7.61 -15.09 1.30
N VAL A 75 7.64 -14.35 2.41
CA VAL A 75 8.88 -13.93 3.08
C VAL A 75 9.72 -15.14 3.50
N ASP A 76 9.09 -16.15 4.10
CA ASP A 76 9.74 -17.38 4.53
C ASP A 76 10.29 -18.17 3.33
N MET A 77 9.49 -18.34 2.27
CA MET A 77 9.89 -19.02 1.04
C MET A 77 11.12 -18.37 0.39
N MET A 78 11.16 -17.02 0.41
CA MET A 78 12.28 -16.26 -0.12
C MET A 78 13.53 -16.28 0.77
N ALA A 79 13.42 -16.82 1.99
CA ALA A 79 14.49 -16.84 3.01
C ALA A 79 15.12 -15.45 3.24
N LEU A 80 14.27 -14.44 3.47
CA LEU A 80 14.70 -13.05 3.63
C LEU A 80 15.02 -12.69 5.09
N GLY A 81 14.54 -13.49 6.04
CA GLY A 81 14.52 -13.11 7.46
C GLY A 81 13.48 -12.02 7.72
N PRO A 82 13.55 -11.31 8.85
CA PRO A 82 12.64 -10.19 9.09
C PRO A 82 12.77 -9.11 8.02
N VAL A 83 11.64 -8.66 7.49
CA VAL A 83 11.58 -7.62 6.46
C VAL A 83 11.03 -6.31 7.01
N ARG A 84 11.36 -5.22 6.37
CA ARG A 84 10.70 -3.94 6.57
C ARG A 84 9.47 -3.90 5.68
N LEU A 85 8.27 -3.86 6.26
CA LEU A 85 7.01 -3.82 5.54
C LEU A 85 6.58 -2.39 5.25
N VAL A 86 6.26 -2.10 3.99
CA VAL A 86 5.68 -0.84 3.54
C VAL A 86 4.37 -1.16 2.85
N GLY A 87 3.25 -0.76 3.42
CA GLY A 87 1.93 -0.98 2.84
C GLY A 87 1.22 0.33 2.48
N HIS A 88 0.52 0.33 1.36
CA HIS A 88 -0.37 1.41 0.95
C HIS A 88 -1.82 0.94 0.91
N SER A 89 -2.73 1.66 1.55
CA SER A 89 -4.18 1.37 1.50
C SER A 89 -4.47 -0.08 1.94
N MET A 90 -5.04 -0.93 1.09
CA MET A 90 -5.19 -2.36 1.34
C MET A 90 -3.86 -3.00 1.79
N GLY A 91 -2.76 -2.67 1.13
CA GLY A 91 -1.43 -3.15 1.51
C GLY A 91 -1.02 -2.74 2.93
N SER A 92 -1.53 -1.62 3.46
CA SER A 92 -1.31 -1.22 4.85
C SER A 92 -2.06 -2.12 5.84
N LEU A 93 -3.29 -2.54 5.51
CA LEU A 93 -4.04 -3.50 6.33
C LEU A 93 -3.37 -4.87 6.35
N ILE A 94 -2.89 -5.32 5.18
CA ILE A 94 -2.12 -6.57 5.06
C ILE A 94 -0.85 -6.49 5.90
N SER A 95 -0.07 -5.42 5.78
CA SER A 95 1.17 -5.23 6.54
C SER A 95 0.92 -5.19 8.06
N LEU A 96 -0.16 -4.56 8.48
CA LEU A 96 -0.59 -4.51 9.88
C LEU A 96 -0.90 -5.92 10.41
N GLU A 97 -1.66 -6.72 9.67
CA GLU A 97 -1.98 -8.12 10.04
C GLU A 97 -0.74 -9.01 10.06
N VAL A 98 0.18 -8.87 9.08
CA VAL A 98 1.46 -9.60 9.10
C VAL A 98 2.23 -9.29 10.36
N ALA A 99 2.42 -8.01 10.69
CA ALA A 99 3.18 -7.59 11.86
C ALA A 99 2.55 -8.09 13.19
N ALA A 100 1.23 -8.17 13.26
CA ALA A 100 0.53 -8.63 14.46
C ALA A 100 0.50 -10.16 14.61
N ARG A 101 0.36 -10.91 13.51
CA ARG A 101 0.25 -12.38 13.52
C ARG A 101 1.61 -13.07 13.46
N HIS A 102 2.56 -12.43 12.76
CA HIS A 102 3.90 -12.95 12.48
C HIS A 102 4.96 -11.92 12.91
N PRO A 103 5.06 -11.54 14.20
CA PRO A 103 5.98 -10.48 14.67
C PRO A 103 7.44 -10.76 14.29
N GLN A 104 7.85 -12.03 14.22
CA GLN A 104 9.18 -12.44 13.79
C GLN A 104 9.48 -12.14 12.31
N THR A 105 8.45 -11.87 11.48
CA THR A 105 8.59 -11.58 10.04
C THR A 105 8.83 -10.08 9.80
N THR A 106 8.48 -9.22 10.76
CA THR A 106 8.47 -7.76 10.56
C THR A 106 9.48 -7.07 11.46
N GLU A 107 10.50 -6.44 10.85
CA GLU A 107 11.50 -5.63 11.57
C GLU A 107 11.01 -4.18 11.77
N ARG A 108 10.32 -3.61 10.79
CA ARG A 108 9.72 -2.26 10.82
C ARG A 108 8.43 -2.25 10.01
N LEU A 109 7.50 -1.40 10.41
CA LEU A 109 6.19 -1.27 9.75
C LEU A 109 5.97 0.17 9.31
N VAL A 110 5.71 0.38 8.01
CA VAL A 110 5.32 1.67 7.45
C VAL A 110 3.94 1.54 6.82
N LEU A 111 2.98 2.32 7.31
CA LEU A 111 1.59 2.32 6.87
C LEU A 111 1.28 3.65 6.16
N MET A 112 0.86 3.57 4.91
CA MET A 112 0.52 4.73 4.08
C MET A 112 -0.96 4.68 3.71
N GLY A 113 -1.72 5.71 4.04
CA GLY A 113 -3.16 5.73 3.78
C GLY A 113 -3.88 4.59 4.51
N ALA A 114 -3.66 4.48 5.82
CA ALA A 114 -4.19 3.41 6.69
C ALA A 114 -5.31 3.92 7.61
N ALA A 115 -6.26 3.04 7.91
CA ALA A 115 -7.31 3.29 8.88
C ALA A 115 -7.69 2.00 9.64
N ALA A 116 -8.33 2.13 10.80
CA ALA A 116 -8.77 0.98 11.59
C ALA A 116 -9.87 0.16 10.89
N ALA A 117 -10.67 0.81 10.04
CA ALA A 117 -11.64 0.21 9.14
C ALA A 117 -11.69 1.04 7.85
N MET A 118 -11.94 0.40 6.74
CA MET A 118 -12.00 1.05 5.41
C MET A 118 -13.35 0.75 4.73
N PRO A 119 -14.46 1.32 5.24
CA PRO A 119 -15.76 1.12 4.62
C PRO A 119 -15.77 1.69 3.20
N VAL A 120 -16.23 0.89 2.25
CA VAL A 120 -16.30 1.24 0.83
C VAL A 120 -17.67 1.81 0.51
N HIS A 121 -17.70 2.94 -0.21
CA HIS A 121 -18.96 3.55 -0.64
C HIS A 121 -19.77 2.55 -1.51
N PRO A 122 -21.09 2.39 -1.28
CA PRO A 122 -21.91 1.40 -2.00
C PRO A 122 -21.86 1.52 -3.52
N ASP A 123 -21.83 2.76 -4.05
CA ASP A 123 -21.77 2.99 -5.50
C ASP A 123 -20.43 2.49 -6.09
N LEU A 124 -19.32 2.68 -5.36
CA LEU A 124 -18.02 2.17 -5.78
C LEU A 124 -18.01 0.63 -5.74
N LEU A 125 -18.48 0.05 -4.64
CA LEU A 125 -18.50 -1.40 -4.48
C LEU A 125 -19.40 -2.06 -5.54
N GLY A 126 -20.59 -1.50 -5.79
CA GLY A 126 -21.50 -2.00 -6.80
C GLY A 126 -20.99 -1.84 -8.24
N ALA A 127 -20.28 -0.75 -8.56
CA ALA A 127 -19.63 -0.58 -9.86
C ALA A 127 -18.48 -1.60 -10.04
N ALA A 128 -17.70 -1.86 -8.98
CA ALA A 128 -16.63 -2.85 -9.00
C ALA A 128 -17.19 -4.29 -9.18
N GLU A 129 -18.27 -4.65 -8.51
CA GLU A 129 -18.95 -5.95 -8.63
C GLU A 129 -19.39 -6.23 -10.08
N ARG A 130 -19.80 -5.20 -10.80
CA ARG A 130 -20.20 -5.33 -12.20
C ARG A 130 -19.06 -5.11 -13.19
N ASN A 131 -17.82 -4.96 -12.70
CA ASN A 131 -16.64 -4.65 -13.53
C ASN A 131 -16.85 -3.41 -14.43
N GLU A 132 -17.54 -2.40 -13.92
CA GLU A 132 -17.79 -1.15 -14.65
C GLU A 132 -16.58 -0.23 -14.61
N VAL A 133 -16.32 0.49 -15.71
CA VAL A 133 -15.29 1.54 -15.82
C VAL A 133 -15.48 2.64 -14.76
N LEU A 134 -16.68 2.78 -14.24
CA LEU A 134 -16.99 3.72 -13.15
C LEU A 134 -16.17 3.44 -11.88
N ALA A 135 -15.85 2.19 -11.56
CA ALA A 135 -15.09 1.85 -10.37
C ALA A 135 -13.67 2.48 -10.39
N PRO A 136 -12.79 2.23 -11.39
CA PRO A 136 -11.50 2.90 -11.47
C PRO A 136 -11.59 4.43 -11.57
N GLN A 137 -12.65 4.96 -12.18
CA GLN A 137 -12.89 6.41 -12.26
C GLN A 137 -13.17 7.02 -10.88
N LEU A 138 -14.06 6.41 -10.09
CA LEU A 138 -14.36 6.84 -8.72
C LEU A 138 -13.13 6.71 -7.81
N MET A 139 -12.44 5.57 -7.85
CA MET A 139 -11.20 5.38 -7.10
C MET A 139 -10.19 6.49 -7.42
N THR A 140 -9.93 6.74 -8.70
CA THR A 140 -9.00 7.79 -9.13
C THR A 140 -9.46 9.18 -8.68
N ALA A 141 -10.75 9.49 -8.79
CA ALA A 141 -11.28 10.81 -8.42
C ALA A 141 -11.17 11.07 -6.90
N TRP A 142 -11.37 10.06 -6.07
CA TRP A 142 -11.33 10.21 -4.61
C TRP A 142 -9.93 10.05 -4.03
N ALA A 143 -9.06 9.30 -4.70
CA ALA A 143 -7.70 9.02 -4.21
C ALA A 143 -6.73 10.20 -4.36
N HIS A 144 -7.05 11.23 -5.11
CA HIS A 144 -6.13 12.34 -5.35
C HIS A 144 -6.56 13.63 -4.65
N GLY A 145 -5.59 14.34 -4.10
CA GLY A 145 -5.75 15.69 -3.57
C GLY A 145 -6.00 16.74 -4.66
N ASN A 146 -6.40 17.95 -4.25
CA ASN A 146 -6.81 19.01 -5.17
C ASN A 146 -5.74 19.39 -6.20
N ARG A 147 -4.46 19.37 -5.81
CA ARG A 147 -3.32 19.71 -6.70
C ARG A 147 -3.24 18.79 -7.92
N ALA A 148 -3.53 17.50 -7.75
CA ALA A 148 -3.51 16.53 -8.83
C ALA A 148 -4.66 16.76 -9.86
N HIS A 149 -5.75 17.40 -9.43
CA HIS A 149 -6.88 17.72 -10.30
C HIS A 149 -6.63 18.94 -11.22
N ILE A 150 -5.68 19.81 -10.86
CA ILE A 150 -5.36 21.06 -11.59
C ILE A 150 -3.96 21.04 -12.21
N ALA A 151 -3.45 19.88 -12.55
CA ALA A 151 -2.11 19.69 -13.11
C ALA A 151 -0.96 20.14 -12.21
N GLY A 152 -1.17 20.24 -10.89
CA GLY A 152 -0.15 20.59 -9.89
C GLY A 152 0.87 19.47 -9.62
N ASN A 153 1.31 18.76 -10.66
CA ASN A 153 2.21 17.62 -10.55
C ASN A 153 3.64 18.06 -10.19
N PRO A 154 4.22 17.60 -9.06
CA PRO A 154 5.60 17.90 -8.70
C PRO A 154 6.63 17.20 -9.61
N THR A 155 6.23 16.12 -10.30
CA THR A 155 7.12 15.37 -11.22
C THR A 155 6.76 15.70 -12.66
N PRO A 156 7.59 16.48 -13.38
CA PRO A 156 7.33 16.84 -14.77
C PRO A 156 7.11 15.61 -15.67
N GLY A 157 6.07 15.67 -16.50
CA GLY A 157 5.75 14.62 -17.47
C GLY A 157 4.99 13.41 -16.90
N LEU A 158 4.74 13.34 -15.60
CA LEU A 158 3.92 12.31 -14.98
C LEU A 158 2.44 12.74 -14.95
N TRP A 159 1.57 11.93 -15.48
CA TRP A 159 0.12 12.14 -15.43
C TRP A 159 -0.47 11.34 -14.26
N MET A 160 -0.53 11.93 -13.07
CA MET A 160 -0.92 11.23 -11.83
C MET A 160 -2.29 10.57 -11.95
N ARG A 161 -3.34 11.32 -12.22
CA ARG A 161 -4.71 10.78 -12.29
C ARG A 161 -4.89 9.78 -13.42
N SER A 162 -4.48 10.15 -14.64
CA SER A 162 -4.62 9.24 -15.79
C SER A 162 -3.71 8.03 -15.68
N GLY A 163 -2.53 8.17 -15.07
CA GLY A 163 -1.63 7.06 -14.77
C GLY A 163 -2.25 6.10 -13.74
N CYS A 164 -2.84 6.63 -12.66
CA CYS A 164 -3.54 5.83 -11.67
C CYS A 164 -4.78 5.13 -12.28
N GLN A 165 -5.58 5.84 -13.08
CA GLN A 165 -6.74 5.24 -13.76
C GLN A 165 -6.32 4.12 -14.70
N ALA A 166 -5.30 4.35 -15.55
CA ALA A 166 -4.79 3.33 -16.46
C ALA A 166 -4.23 2.11 -15.73
N LEU A 167 -3.63 2.31 -14.56
CA LEU A 167 -3.17 1.21 -13.70
C LEU A 167 -4.36 0.36 -13.22
N LEU A 168 -5.40 1.01 -12.69
CA LEU A 168 -6.60 0.33 -12.21
C LEU A 168 -7.39 -0.37 -13.34
N GLU A 169 -7.46 0.24 -14.53
CA GLU A 169 -8.13 -0.33 -15.71
C GLU A 169 -7.39 -1.58 -16.27
N ARG A 170 -6.13 -1.78 -15.91
CA ARG A 170 -5.38 -2.99 -16.26
C ARG A 170 -5.71 -4.18 -15.37
N ALA A 171 -6.30 -3.95 -14.21
CA ALA A 171 -6.67 -5.04 -13.32
C ALA A 171 -7.56 -6.07 -14.04
N ALA A 172 -7.30 -7.35 -13.79
CA ALA A 172 -8.15 -8.40 -14.32
C ALA A 172 -9.59 -8.26 -13.78
N PRO A 173 -10.60 -8.81 -14.46
CA PRO A 173 -11.97 -8.83 -13.94
C PRO A 173 -12.00 -9.33 -12.49
N ASP A 174 -12.90 -8.77 -11.70
CA ASP A 174 -13.18 -9.08 -10.30
C ASP A 174 -12.08 -8.69 -9.29
N VAL A 175 -10.87 -8.31 -9.71
CA VAL A 175 -9.76 -7.90 -8.81
C VAL A 175 -10.17 -6.71 -7.95
N ILE A 176 -10.68 -5.63 -8.56
CA ILE A 176 -11.08 -4.42 -7.81
C ILE A 176 -12.19 -4.75 -6.82
N TYR A 177 -13.18 -5.55 -7.22
CA TYR A 177 -14.28 -5.94 -6.35
C TYR A 177 -13.81 -6.81 -5.18
N ASN A 178 -12.97 -7.80 -5.45
CA ASN A 178 -12.38 -8.67 -4.42
C ASN A 178 -11.67 -7.85 -3.35
N ASP A 179 -10.80 -6.95 -3.77
CA ASP A 179 -9.97 -6.15 -2.90
C ASP A 179 -10.77 -5.14 -2.07
N LEU A 180 -11.70 -4.44 -2.74
CA LEU A 180 -12.59 -3.51 -2.04
C LEU A 180 -13.50 -4.23 -1.04
N SER A 181 -13.95 -5.45 -1.36
CA SER A 181 -14.76 -6.28 -0.45
C SER A 181 -13.93 -6.74 0.75
N ALA A 182 -12.67 -7.14 0.54
CA ALA A 182 -11.75 -7.47 1.61
C ALA A 182 -11.50 -6.28 2.54
N CYS A 183 -11.28 -5.08 1.99
CA CYS A 183 -11.13 -3.85 2.78
C CYS A 183 -12.40 -3.48 3.54
N ASN A 184 -13.57 -3.58 2.87
CA ASN A 184 -14.86 -3.21 3.44
C ASN A 184 -15.28 -4.09 4.63
N SER A 185 -14.86 -5.34 4.61
CA SER A 185 -15.17 -6.32 5.68
C SER A 185 -14.12 -6.33 6.80
N TYR A 186 -13.02 -5.62 6.65
CA TYR A 186 -11.93 -5.63 7.62
C TYR A 186 -12.12 -4.60 8.74
N GLU A 187 -11.89 -5.04 9.97
CA GLU A 187 -11.82 -4.20 11.16
C GLU A 187 -10.56 -4.56 11.95
N ALA A 188 -9.69 -3.58 12.18
CA ALA A 188 -8.43 -3.79 12.90
C ALA A 188 -8.62 -4.19 14.37
N GLY A 189 -9.73 -3.78 15.00
CA GLY A 189 -9.96 -4.07 16.41
C GLY A 189 -8.78 -3.64 17.29
N ASP A 190 -8.17 -4.61 18.00
CA ASP A 190 -7.01 -4.44 18.86
C ASP A 190 -5.66 -4.76 18.19
N VAL A 191 -5.63 -4.95 16.86
CA VAL A 191 -4.44 -5.38 16.11
C VAL A 191 -3.27 -4.42 16.34
N ALA A 192 -3.51 -3.10 16.33
CA ALA A 192 -2.47 -2.10 16.55
C ALA A 192 -1.76 -2.25 17.91
N ALA A 193 -2.48 -2.66 18.95
CA ALA A 193 -1.91 -2.86 20.28
C ALA A 193 -0.97 -4.09 20.38
N ARG A 194 -1.01 -4.99 19.39
CA ARG A 194 -0.19 -6.21 19.33
C ARG A 194 1.10 -6.03 18.53
N ILE A 195 1.32 -4.84 17.96
CA ILE A 195 2.51 -4.57 17.15
C ILE A 195 3.71 -4.30 18.07
N GLU A 196 4.77 -5.05 17.86
CA GLU A 196 6.00 -5.00 18.69
C GLU A 196 7.15 -4.24 17.99
N CYS A 197 7.10 -4.12 16.65
CA CYS A 197 8.14 -3.43 15.91
C CYS A 197 7.89 -1.90 15.82
N PRO A 198 8.92 -1.09 15.50
CA PRO A 198 8.73 0.34 15.24
C PRO A 198 7.74 0.59 14.10
N VAL A 199 6.80 1.53 14.32
CA VAL A 199 5.74 1.87 13.39
C VAL A 199 5.87 3.32 12.93
N SER A 200 5.77 3.54 11.61
CA SER A 200 5.59 4.86 11.00
C SER A 200 4.27 4.88 10.23
N VAL A 201 3.49 5.92 10.41
CA VAL A 201 2.22 6.13 9.69
C VAL A 201 2.29 7.42 8.89
N MET A 202 1.94 7.35 7.62
CA MET A 202 1.89 8.51 6.72
C MET A 202 0.46 8.76 6.29
N VAL A 203 -0.01 10.01 6.44
CA VAL A 203 -1.37 10.42 6.13
C VAL A 203 -1.39 11.70 5.31
N GLY A 204 -2.13 11.68 4.19
CA GLY A 204 -2.38 12.87 3.38
C GLY A 204 -3.49 13.73 3.97
N SER A 205 -3.31 15.04 4.07
CA SER A 205 -4.33 15.94 4.63
C SER A 205 -5.60 16.01 3.78
N GLU A 206 -5.49 15.68 2.47
CA GLU A 206 -6.60 15.65 1.51
C GLU A 206 -7.03 14.22 1.14
N ASP A 207 -6.59 13.21 1.90
CA ASP A 207 -6.99 11.82 1.69
C ASP A 207 -8.49 11.63 2.01
N LYS A 208 -9.26 11.26 0.98
CA LYS A 208 -10.71 11.02 1.08
C LYS A 208 -11.05 9.53 1.20
N MET A 209 -10.10 8.65 0.89
CA MET A 209 -10.26 7.19 0.99
C MET A 209 -10.06 6.73 2.45
N THR A 210 -8.98 7.22 3.07
CA THR A 210 -8.64 7.00 4.48
C THR A 210 -8.39 8.35 5.16
N PRO A 211 -9.46 9.10 5.49
CA PRO A 211 -9.31 10.45 6.00
C PRO A 211 -8.48 10.52 7.29
N PRO A 212 -7.78 11.64 7.57
CA PRO A 212 -6.94 11.79 8.76
C PRO A 212 -7.62 11.41 10.08
N LYS A 213 -8.94 11.64 10.18
CA LYS A 213 -9.74 11.24 11.36
C LYS A 213 -9.81 9.71 11.52
N ALA A 214 -9.92 8.96 10.41
CA ALA A 214 -9.95 7.50 10.43
C ALA A 214 -8.56 6.93 10.75
N THR A 215 -7.50 7.52 10.19
CA THR A 215 -6.12 7.19 10.53
C THR A 215 -5.82 7.43 12.01
N ALA A 216 -6.31 8.52 12.59
CA ALA A 216 -6.11 8.85 14.02
C ALA A 216 -6.70 7.77 14.95
N GLN A 217 -7.78 7.10 14.56
CA GLN A 217 -8.36 5.99 15.33
C GLN A 217 -7.42 4.78 15.35
N LEU A 218 -6.79 4.45 14.22
CA LEU A 218 -5.77 3.39 14.16
C LEU A 218 -4.54 3.75 14.99
N VAL A 219 -4.04 4.98 14.82
CA VAL A 219 -2.85 5.51 15.50
C VAL A 219 -3.00 5.44 17.03
N ALA A 220 -4.18 5.70 17.55
CA ALA A 220 -4.46 5.63 18.99
C ALA A 220 -4.31 4.21 19.59
N GLY A 221 -4.27 3.18 18.75
CA GLY A 221 -4.07 1.80 19.18
C GLY A 221 -2.60 1.39 19.36
N PHE A 222 -1.65 2.13 18.77
CA PHE A 222 -0.21 1.82 18.92
C PHE A 222 0.33 2.37 20.26
N SER A 223 1.27 1.63 20.86
CA SER A 223 1.99 2.10 22.05
C SER A 223 2.94 3.25 21.72
N GLU A 224 3.59 3.18 20.55
CA GLU A 224 4.49 4.20 20.00
C GLU A 224 4.37 4.22 18.50
N VAL A 225 4.29 5.42 17.89
CA VAL A 225 4.15 5.57 16.45
C VAL A 225 4.75 6.90 15.99
N ASP A 226 5.50 6.85 14.88
CA ASP A 226 5.94 8.06 14.16
C ASP A 226 4.87 8.45 13.13
N LEU A 227 4.05 9.47 13.45
CA LEU A 227 2.98 9.94 12.58
C LEU A 227 3.44 11.11 11.73
N GLN A 228 3.38 10.96 10.41
CA GLN A 228 3.78 11.96 9.43
C GLN A 228 2.58 12.48 8.64
N HIS A 229 2.34 13.80 8.72
CA HIS A 229 1.29 14.48 7.95
C HIS A 229 1.86 15.08 6.66
N LEU A 230 1.20 14.81 5.53
CA LEU A 230 1.55 15.36 4.22
C LEU A 230 0.49 16.39 3.81
N ASP A 231 0.85 17.65 3.86
CA ASP A 231 -0.07 18.74 3.55
C ASP A 231 -0.37 18.85 2.04
N GLY A 232 -1.66 19.00 1.71
CA GLY A 232 -2.15 19.09 0.33
C GLY A 232 -2.02 17.80 -0.49
N VAL A 233 -1.80 16.66 0.17
CA VAL A 233 -1.62 15.35 -0.46
C VAL A 233 -2.85 14.47 -0.21
N GLY A 234 -3.31 13.76 -1.24
CA GLY A 234 -4.39 12.79 -1.16
C GLY A 234 -3.92 11.40 -0.76
N HIS A 235 -4.69 10.40 -1.18
CA HIS A 235 -4.43 8.99 -0.89
C HIS A 235 -3.23 8.41 -1.64
N MET A 236 -3.02 8.86 -2.91
CA MET A 236 -1.92 8.40 -3.77
C MET A 236 -0.60 9.13 -3.46
N MET A 237 -0.23 9.19 -2.19
CA MET A 237 0.88 10.00 -1.70
C MET A 237 2.24 9.66 -2.35
N MET A 238 2.48 8.38 -2.75
CA MET A 238 3.68 7.95 -3.45
C MET A 238 3.79 8.57 -4.85
N MET A 239 2.68 8.98 -5.45
CA MET A 239 2.61 9.65 -6.75
C MET A 239 2.50 11.16 -6.61
N GLU A 240 1.79 11.66 -5.59
CA GLU A 240 1.51 13.08 -5.38
C GLU A 240 2.67 13.83 -4.72
N ALA A 241 3.44 13.16 -3.86
CA ALA A 241 4.58 13.73 -3.14
C ALA A 241 5.80 12.78 -3.15
N PRO A 242 6.28 12.34 -4.33
CA PRO A 242 7.27 11.26 -4.44
C PRO A 242 8.58 11.57 -3.71
N ASP A 243 9.08 12.81 -3.77
CA ASP A 243 10.31 13.21 -3.10
C ASP A 243 10.17 13.16 -1.58
N GLN A 244 9.07 13.73 -1.06
CA GLN A 244 8.79 13.72 0.36
C GLN A 244 8.61 12.27 0.89
N ILE A 245 7.90 11.42 0.14
CA ILE A 245 7.72 10.01 0.48
C ILE A 245 9.05 9.25 0.48
N ARG A 246 9.94 9.50 -0.49
CA ARG A 246 11.27 8.86 -0.50
C ARG A 246 12.09 9.21 0.74
N ASP A 247 12.09 10.48 1.15
CA ASP A 247 12.81 10.94 2.34
C ASP A 247 12.21 10.37 3.63
N LEU A 248 10.87 10.32 3.72
CA LEU A 248 10.17 9.73 4.85
C LEU A 248 10.43 8.21 4.95
N LEU A 249 10.38 7.50 3.83
CA LEU A 249 10.71 6.07 3.78
C LEU A 249 12.15 5.80 4.24
N LEU A 250 13.13 6.57 3.76
CA LEU A 250 14.52 6.40 4.21
C LEU A 250 14.68 6.56 5.73
N ARG A 251 13.95 7.50 6.33
CA ARG A 251 13.99 7.71 7.79
C ARG A 251 13.29 6.57 8.53
N ALA A 252 12.11 6.18 8.09
CA ALA A 252 11.32 5.14 8.73
C ALA A 252 11.96 3.74 8.63
N LEU A 253 12.72 3.49 7.56
CA LEU A 253 13.34 2.17 7.30
C LEU A 253 14.75 2.01 7.88
N ARG A 254 15.36 3.05 8.43
CA ARG A 254 16.65 3.01 9.15
C ARG A 254 16.48 2.72 10.63
#